data_f01222dbda011c6c78077487ab3ac550
#
_entry.id   f01222dbda011c6c78077487ab3ac550
#
_cell.length_a   1.000
_cell.length_b   1.000
_cell.length_c   1.000
_cell.angle_alpha   90.00
_cell.angle_beta   90.00
_cell.angle_gamma   90.00
#
_symmetry.space_group_name_H-M   'P 1'
#
loop_
_entity.id
_entity.type
_entity.pdbx_description
1 polymer ?
#
loop_
_entity_poly.entity_id
_entity_poly.type
_entity_poly.pdbx_seq_one_letter_code
_entity_poly.pdbx_strand_id
1 'polypeptide(L)'
;MYNLLKGKKGIIFGALDENSIAWKTAERVHAEGGTFVLTNAPVAMRMGQINELAEKTGSQIIPADATSEEDLQNLVEKSMEILGGKIDFVLHSIGMSINVRKGKHYTDQNYAWTQKGTDVSAMSFHKVMQTLYKADAMNEWGSIVALTYMAAQRVFPDYNDMADNKAYLESIARSFGYFFGRDKKVR
;
A
#
# COMPACT_ATOMS: atom_id res chain seq x y z
N MET A 1 13.24 0.74 22.57
CA MET A 1 12.65 -0.18 21.59
C MET A 1 12.03 -1.33 22.35
N TYR A 2 10.80 -1.68 22.03
CA TYR A 2 10.04 -2.70 22.79
C TYR A 2 10.01 -4.06 22.08
N ASN A 3 10.61 -4.16 20.87
CA ASN A 3 10.61 -5.36 20.02
C ASN A 3 9.19 -5.89 19.70
N LEU A 4 8.23 -5.00 19.54
CA LEU A 4 6.81 -5.33 19.32
C LEU A 4 6.56 -6.14 18.05
N LEU A 5 7.44 -5.99 17.05
CA LEU A 5 7.33 -6.65 15.75
C LEU A 5 8.42 -7.70 15.52
N LYS A 6 9.11 -8.15 16.58
CA LYS A 6 10.17 -9.16 16.47
C LYS A 6 9.64 -10.44 15.79
N GLY A 7 10.28 -10.80 14.69
CA GLY A 7 9.91 -11.97 13.88
C GLY A 7 8.69 -11.77 12.98
N LYS A 8 8.09 -10.58 12.97
CA LYS A 8 6.99 -10.24 12.05
C LYS A 8 7.53 -9.84 10.68
N LYS A 9 6.82 -10.27 9.63
CA LYS A 9 7.22 -10.18 8.24
C LYS A 9 6.18 -9.41 7.43
N GLY A 10 6.60 -8.54 6.51
CA GLY A 10 5.61 -7.77 5.77
C GLY A 10 6.03 -7.22 4.43
N ILE A 11 5.10 -6.51 3.79
CA ILE A 11 5.31 -5.74 2.55
C ILE A 11 4.91 -4.29 2.81
N ILE A 12 5.76 -3.35 2.43
CA ILE A 12 5.51 -1.92 2.55
C ILE A 12 5.52 -1.29 1.16
N PHE A 13 4.35 -0.80 0.75
CA PHE A 13 4.16 -0.08 -0.51
C PHE A 13 4.32 1.43 -0.32
N GLY A 14 4.95 2.08 -1.29
CA GLY A 14 4.86 3.53 -1.47
C GLY A 14 5.87 4.36 -0.67
N ALA A 15 6.92 3.76 -0.14
CA ALA A 15 8.06 4.51 0.40
C ALA A 15 8.81 5.19 -0.76
N LEU A 16 8.79 6.52 -0.81
CA LEU A 16 9.40 7.32 -1.87
C LEU A 16 10.67 8.03 -1.37
N ASP A 17 10.53 8.81 -0.33
CA ASP A 17 11.56 9.59 0.33
C ASP A 17 11.35 9.63 1.85
N GLU A 18 12.26 10.27 2.57
CA GLU A 18 12.24 10.38 4.04
C GLU A 18 11.02 11.12 4.61
N ASN A 19 10.28 11.87 3.78
CA ASN A 19 9.08 12.60 4.19
C ASN A 19 7.81 11.78 4.01
N SER A 20 7.89 10.63 3.31
CA SER A 20 6.72 9.77 3.10
C SER A 20 6.35 9.01 4.36
N ILE A 21 5.04 8.85 4.60
CA ILE A 21 4.51 8.07 5.73
C ILE A 21 5.04 6.64 5.71
N ALA A 22 5.10 6.02 4.52
CA ALA A 22 5.61 4.66 4.37
C ALA A 22 7.07 4.53 4.79
N TRP A 23 7.90 5.54 4.48
CA TRP A 23 9.30 5.56 4.92
C TRP A 23 9.42 5.56 6.44
N LYS A 24 8.72 6.48 7.12
CA LYS A 24 8.74 6.57 8.58
C LYS A 24 8.14 5.31 9.23
N THR A 25 7.15 4.70 8.59
CA THR A 25 6.60 3.42 9.05
C THR A 25 7.64 2.30 8.93
N ALA A 26 8.35 2.21 7.79
CA ALA A 26 9.39 1.22 7.58
C ALA A 26 10.52 1.34 8.61
N GLU A 27 11.01 2.56 8.85
CA GLU A 27 12.02 2.81 9.90
C GLU A 27 11.53 2.34 11.27
N ARG A 28 10.26 2.61 11.61
CA ARG A 28 9.69 2.19 12.89
C ARG A 28 9.50 0.69 12.99
N VAL A 29 9.02 0.04 11.92
CA VAL A 29 8.88 -1.42 11.85
C VAL A 29 10.22 -2.11 12.05
N HIS A 30 11.27 -1.64 11.36
CA HIS A 30 12.63 -2.13 11.51
C HIS A 30 13.13 -1.97 12.96
N ALA A 31 12.93 -0.78 13.53
CA ALA A 31 13.34 -0.48 14.90
C ALA A 31 12.63 -1.37 15.95
N GLU A 32 11.45 -1.88 15.66
CA GLU A 32 10.70 -2.82 16.52
C GLU A 32 10.93 -4.30 16.16
N GLY A 33 11.93 -4.58 15.31
CA GLY A 33 12.39 -5.94 15.01
C GLY A 33 11.59 -6.66 13.91
N GLY A 34 10.76 -5.94 13.17
CA GLY A 34 10.07 -6.48 11.98
C GLY A 34 10.98 -6.52 10.75
N THR A 35 10.75 -7.47 9.87
CA THR A 35 11.41 -7.60 8.57
C THR A 35 10.40 -7.40 7.45
N PHE A 36 10.81 -6.85 6.32
CA PHE A 36 9.87 -6.56 5.24
C PHE A 36 10.57 -6.43 3.89
N VAL A 37 9.74 -6.54 2.85
CA VAL A 37 10.08 -6.17 1.48
C VAL A 37 9.53 -4.77 1.22
N LEU A 38 10.31 -3.92 0.56
CA LEU A 38 9.88 -2.62 0.06
C LEU A 38 9.45 -2.75 -1.40
N THR A 39 8.38 -2.05 -1.75
CA THR A 39 7.91 -2.01 -3.13
C THR A 39 7.38 -0.63 -3.52
N ASN A 40 7.57 -0.28 -4.77
CA ASN A 40 6.98 0.90 -5.40
C ASN A 40 6.89 0.66 -6.91
N ALA A 41 6.10 1.48 -7.61
CA ALA A 41 6.02 1.41 -9.06
C ALA A 41 7.40 1.67 -9.71
N PRO A 42 7.76 0.99 -10.81
CA PRO A 42 9.05 1.15 -11.47
C PRO A 42 9.41 2.61 -11.81
N VAL A 43 8.41 3.44 -12.13
CA VAL A 43 8.62 4.88 -12.38
C VAL A 43 9.03 5.62 -11.10
N ALA A 44 8.45 5.28 -9.96
CA ALA A 44 8.76 5.91 -8.68
C ALA A 44 10.17 5.51 -8.17
N MET A 45 10.62 4.32 -8.50
CA MET A 45 11.98 3.84 -8.19
C MET A 45 13.09 4.73 -8.76
N ARG A 46 12.84 5.35 -9.92
CA ARG A 46 13.82 6.22 -10.59
C ARG A 46 13.91 7.62 -9.96
N MET A 47 12.90 7.99 -9.17
CA MET A 47 12.75 9.35 -8.62
C MET A 47 12.98 9.40 -7.12
N GLY A 48 12.96 8.25 -6.45
CA GLY A 48 12.98 8.15 -5.01
C GLY A 48 14.28 7.65 -4.41
N GLN A 49 14.37 7.75 -3.11
CA GLN A 49 15.52 7.35 -2.30
C GLN A 49 15.31 5.96 -1.66
N ILE A 50 14.41 5.16 -2.20
CA ILE A 50 14.02 3.86 -1.60
C ILE A 50 15.22 2.91 -1.37
N ASN A 51 16.29 3.04 -2.16
CA ASN A 51 17.52 2.26 -1.98
C ASN A 51 18.20 2.58 -0.65
N GLU A 52 18.24 3.87 -0.25
CA GLU A 52 18.79 4.29 1.04
C GLU A 52 18.01 3.68 2.21
N LEU A 53 16.68 3.62 2.09
CA LEU A 53 15.84 2.97 3.08
C LEU A 53 16.10 1.47 3.14
N ALA A 54 16.25 0.82 2.00
CA ALA A 54 16.55 -0.60 1.90
C ALA A 54 17.89 -0.95 2.57
N GLU A 55 18.93 -0.19 2.29
CA GLU A 55 20.24 -0.33 2.94
C GLU A 55 20.13 -0.14 4.47
N LYS A 56 19.45 0.93 4.91
CA LYS A 56 19.29 1.27 6.32
C LYS A 56 18.53 0.19 7.10
N THR A 57 17.56 -0.48 6.48
CA THR A 57 16.70 -1.47 7.13
C THR A 57 17.07 -2.92 6.81
N GLY A 58 18.06 -3.14 5.96
CA GLY A 58 18.42 -4.48 5.46
C GLY A 58 17.31 -5.15 4.64
N SER A 59 16.41 -4.36 4.06
CA SER A 59 15.25 -4.86 3.31
C SER A 59 15.59 -5.05 1.84
N GLN A 60 14.93 -6.01 1.19
CA GLN A 60 14.98 -6.12 -0.27
C GLN A 60 13.90 -5.27 -0.93
N ILE A 61 14.16 -4.84 -2.16
CA ILE A 61 13.21 -4.10 -2.98
C ILE A 61 12.74 -4.98 -4.12
N ILE A 62 11.42 -5.09 -4.28
CA ILE A 62 10.80 -5.72 -5.45
C ILE A 62 9.94 -4.65 -6.13
N PRO A 63 10.34 -4.14 -7.31
CA PRO A 63 9.50 -3.21 -8.06
C PRO A 63 8.19 -3.88 -8.47
N ALA A 64 7.06 -3.18 -8.28
CA ALA A 64 5.76 -3.64 -8.73
C ALA A 64 4.83 -2.46 -9.01
N ASP A 65 4.15 -2.49 -10.15
CA ASP A 65 3.00 -1.62 -10.40
C ASP A 65 1.77 -2.23 -9.73
N ALA A 66 1.26 -1.58 -8.70
CA ALA A 66 0.10 -2.04 -7.97
C ALA A 66 -1.20 -2.08 -8.80
N THR A 67 -1.18 -1.57 -10.02
CA THR A 67 -2.28 -1.70 -10.99
C THR A 67 -2.15 -2.95 -11.88
N SER A 68 -1.01 -3.66 -11.85
CA SER A 68 -0.73 -4.89 -12.58
C SER A 68 -0.93 -6.12 -11.69
N GLU A 69 -1.84 -7.00 -12.07
CA GLU A 69 -2.07 -8.26 -11.33
C GLU A 69 -0.84 -9.19 -11.41
N GLU A 70 -0.14 -9.21 -12.55
CA GLU A 70 1.07 -10.00 -12.75
C GLU A 70 2.20 -9.53 -11.83
N ASP A 71 2.44 -8.19 -11.75
CA ASP A 71 3.44 -7.63 -10.85
C ASP A 71 3.14 -7.93 -9.39
N LEU A 72 1.86 -7.84 -9.00
CA LEU A 72 1.43 -8.14 -7.64
C LEU A 72 1.59 -9.62 -7.28
N GLN A 73 1.29 -10.53 -8.21
CA GLN A 73 1.50 -11.95 -8.00
C GLN A 73 2.99 -12.25 -7.80
N ASN A 74 3.85 -11.76 -8.69
CA ASN A 74 5.30 -11.89 -8.57
C ASN A 74 5.84 -11.27 -7.25
N LEU A 75 5.32 -10.09 -6.87
CA LEU A 75 5.70 -9.43 -5.61
C LEU A 75 5.38 -10.32 -4.40
N VAL A 76 4.16 -10.85 -4.33
CA VAL A 76 3.70 -11.67 -3.18
C VAL A 76 4.49 -12.97 -3.10
N GLU A 77 4.67 -13.68 -4.22
CA GLU A 77 5.42 -14.94 -4.28
C GLU A 77 6.89 -14.73 -3.84
N LYS A 78 7.58 -13.75 -4.42
CA LYS A 78 8.97 -13.43 -4.05
C LYS A 78 9.10 -12.92 -2.62
N SER A 79 8.14 -12.16 -2.13
CA SER A 79 8.16 -11.69 -0.74
C SER A 79 8.06 -12.85 0.24
N MET A 80 7.21 -13.83 -0.04
CA MET A 80 7.11 -15.04 0.79
C MET A 80 8.40 -15.87 0.75
N GLU A 81 9.04 -15.97 -0.42
CA GLU A 81 10.34 -16.64 -0.57
C GLU A 81 11.43 -15.95 0.25
N ILE A 82 11.64 -14.64 0.04
CA ILE A 82 12.66 -13.83 0.72
C ILE A 82 12.47 -13.82 2.23
N LEU A 83 11.23 -13.68 2.68
CA LEU A 83 10.89 -13.60 4.10
C LEU A 83 10.75 -14.99 4.76
N GLY A 84 10.83 -16.07 3.98
CA GLY A 84 10.76 -17.45 4.47
C GLY A 84 9.37 -17.82 5.01
N GLY A 85 8.30 -17.50 4.27
CA GLY A 85 6.94 -17.93 4.55
C GLY A 85 5.90 -16.81 4.47
N LYS A 86 4.72 -17.07 5.02
CA LYS A 86 3.58 -16.15 5.00
C LYS A 86 3.88 -14.82 5.70
N ILE A 87 3.08 -13.81 5.38
CA ILE A 87 3.25 -12.39 5.74
C ILE A 87 2.36 -12.06 6.93
N ASP A 88 2.85 -11.26 7.87
CA ASP A 88 2.11 -10.81 9.05
C ASP A 88 1.49 -9.42 8.85
N PHE A 89 2.09 -8.57 8.01
CA PHE A 89 1.56 -7.23 7.79
C PHE A 89 1.78 -6.72 6.36
N VAL A 90 0.88 -5.87 5.91
CA VAL A 90 1.00 -5.12 4.66
C VAL A 90 0.62 -3.67 4.91
N LEU A 91 1.44 -2.73 4.43
CA LEU A 91 1.10 -1.32 4.36
C LEU A 91 0.87 -0.92 2.90
N HIS A 92 -0.33 -0.48 2.58
CA HIS A 92 -0.66 0.14 1.29
C HIS A 92 -0.67 1.67 1.44
N SER A 93 0.42 2.31 1.03
CA SER A 93 0.62 3.77 1.07
C SER A 93 0.73 4.33 -0.35
N ILE A 94 -0.33 4.15 -1.14
CA ILE A 94 -0.39 4.56 -2.54
C ILE A 94 -1.52 5.57 -2.73
N GLY A 95 -1.27 6.57 -3.54
CA GLY A 95 -2.29 7.53 -3.95
C GLY A 95 -1.76 8.50 -5.00
N MET A 96 -2.59 8.78 -6.00
CA MET A 96 -2.27 9.70 -7.09
C MET A 96 -3.53 10.32 -7.66
N SER A 97 -3.54 11.63 -7.82
CA SER A 97 -4.53 12.34 -8.64
C SER A 97 -3.82 13.33 -9.56
N ILE A 98 -4.08 13.20 -10.84
CA ILE A 98 -3.62 14.17 -11.85
C ILE A 98 -4.47 15.44 -11.76
N ASN A 99 -5.78 15.32 -11.51
CA ASN A 99 -6.67 16.47 -11.32
C ASN A 99 -6.17 17.40 -10.20
N VAL A 100 -5.84 16.85 -9.04
CA VAL A 100 -5.26 17.61 -7.92
C VAL A 100 -3.94 18.27 -8.32
N ARG A 101 -3.03 17.52 -8.92
CA ARG A 101 -1.71 18.03 -9.34
C ARG A 101 -1.80 19.14 -10.38
N LYS A 102 -2.88 19.16 -11.18
CA LYS A 102 -3.13 20.18 -12.22
C LYS A 102 -4.06 21.29 -11.75
N GLY A 103 -4.40 21.33 -10.46
CA GLY A 103 -5.26 22.37 -9.87
C GLY A 103 -6.67 22.42 -10.46
N LYS A 104 -7.20 21.25 -10.90
CA LYS A 104 -8.56 21.18 -11.41
C LYS A 104 -9.57 21.36 -10.30
N HIS A 105 -10.65 22.13 -10.57
CA HIS A 105 -11.77 22.19 -9.68
C HIS A 105 -12.59 20.87 -9.74
N TYR A 106 -13.24 20.50 -8.64
CA TYR A 106 -14.04 19.28 -8.56
C TYR A 106 -15.13 19.20 -9.64
N THR A 107 -15.74 20.34 -9.98
CA THR A 107 -16.79 20.44 -11.03
C THR A 107 -16.25 20.49 -12.47
N ASP A 108 -14.92 20.46 -12.63
CA ASP A 108 -14.25 20.49 -13.95
C ASP A 108 -13.14 19.41 -14.03
N GLN A 109 -13.48 18.22 -13.58
CA GLN A 109 -12.55 17.08 -13.62
C GLN A 109 -12.30 16.60 -15.05
N ASN A 110 -11.08 16.17 -15.34
CA ASN A 110 -10.80 15.36 -16.50
C ASN A 110 -11.04 13.88 -16.16
N TYR A 111 -12.06 13.29 -16.76
CA TYR A 111 -12.47 11.92 -16.42
C TYR A 111 -11.43 10.84 -16.75
N ALA A 112 -10.60 11.01 -17.78
CA ALA A 112 -9.51 10.08 -18.06
C ALA A 112 -8.47 10.11 -16.93
N TRP A 113 -8.21 11.29 -16.37
CA TRP A 113 -7.32 11.44 -15.20
C TRP A 113 -7.97 10.87 -13.93
N THR A 114 -9.27 11.07 -13.76
CA THR A 114 -10.04 10.46 -12.65
C THR A 114 -9.98 8.94 -12.70
N GLN A 115 -10.22 8.33 -13.87
CA GLN A 115 -10.11 6.88 -14.05
C GLN A 115 -8.71 6.36 -13.68
N LYS A 116 -7.66 7.02 -14.17
CA LYS A 116 -6.28 6.66 -13.81
C LYS A 116 -6.01 6.82 -12.32
N GLY A 117 -6.49 7.91 -11.73
CA GLY A 117 -6.40 8.16 -10.28
C GLY A 117 -7.09 7.08 -9.46
N THR A 118 -8.29 6.67 -9.87
CA THR A 118 -9.07 5.62 -9.22
C THR A 118 -8.36 4.26 -9.28
N ASP A 119 -7.82 3.90 -10.45
CA ASP A 119 -7.08 2.65 -10.61
C ASP A 119 -5.86 2.59 -9.68
N VAL A 120 -5.07 3.67 -9.64
CA VAL A 120 -3.87 3.75 -8.80
C VAL A 120 -4.18 3.89 -7.33
N SER A 121 -5.20 4.68 -6.93
CA SER A 121 -5.42 5.07 -5.52
C SER A 121 -6.38 4.17 -4.77
N ALA A 122 -7.32 3.52 -5.45
CA ALA A 122 -8.34 2.67 -4.84
C ALA A 122 -8.31 1.23 -5.38
N MET A 123 -8.39 1.04 -6.70
CA MET A 123 -8.41 -0.30 -7.28
C MET A 123 -7.11 -1.06 -7.07
N SER A 124 -5.97 -0.38 -6.98
CA SER A 124 -4.71 -1.01 -6.59
C SER A 124 -4.82 -1.73 -5.24
N PHE A 125 -5.51 -1.12 -4.27
CA PHE A 125 -5.75 -1.76 -2.98
C PHE A 125 -6.61 -3.01 -3.10
N HIS A 126 -7.67 -2.97 -3.92
CA HIS A 126 -8.48 -4.16 -4.20
C HIS A 126 -7.64 -5.28 -4.81
N LYS A 127 -6.80 -4.96 -5.81
CA LYS A 127 -5.92 -5.93 -6.47
C LYS A 127 -4.91 -6.54 -5.49
N VAL A 128 -4.28 -5.71 -4.64
CA VAL A 128 -3.39 -6.19 -3.57
C VAL A 128 -4.10 -7.15 -2.63
N MET A 129 -5.28 -6.77 -2.12
CA MET A 129 -6.08 -7.61 -1.22
C MET A 129 -6.47 -8.94 -1.87
N GLN A 130 -6.92 -8.90 -3.12
CA GLN A 130 -7.31 -10.09 -3.86
C GLN A 130 -6.12 -11.03 -4.11
N THR A 131 -4.96 -10.49 -4.45
CA THR A 131 -3.74 -11.29 -4.67
C THR A 131 -3.31 -11.98 -3.37
N LEU A 132 -3.23 -11.23 -2.27
CA LEU A 132 -2.91 -11.80 -0.95
C LEU A 132 -3.90 -12.89 -0.51
N TYR A 133 -5.19 -12.67 -0.78
CA TYR A 133 -6.25 -13.63 -0.43
C TYR A 133 -6.15 -14.93 -1.23
N LYS A 134 -6.00 -14.83 -2.56
CA LYS A 134 -5.89 -15.98 -3.48
C LYS A 134 -4.61 -16.78 -3.24
N ALA A 135 -3.50 -16.10 -2.96
CA ALA A 135 -2.21 -16.75 -2.67
C ALA A 135 -2.12 -17.34 -1.25
N ASP A 136 -3.15 -17.17 -0.43
CA ASP A 136 -3.12 -17.53 1.01
C ASP A 136 -1.86 -17.01 1.72
N ALA A 137 -1.47 -15.77 1.38
CA ALA A 137 -0.18 -15.20 1.74
C ALA A 137 -0.09 -14.69 3.17
N MET A 138 -1.22 -14.49 3.85
CA MET A 138 -1.25 -13.89 5.18
C MET A 138 -1.26 -14.96 6.29
N ASN A 139 -0.47 -14.71 7.34
CA ASN A 139 -0.60 -15.44 8.59
C ASN A 139 -1.92 -15.10 9.30
N GLU A 140 -2.44 -16.04 10.10
CA GLU A 140 -3.52 -15.72 11.04
C GLU A 140 -3.10 -14.56 11.95
N TRP A 141 -4.05 -13.69 12.28
CA TRP A 141 -3.83 -12.46 13.08
C TRP A 141 -2.89 -11.44 12.41
N GLY A 142 -2.68 -11.59 11.11
CA GLY A 142 -2.02 -10.58 10.30
C GLY A 142 -2.83 -9.27 10.23
N SER A 143 -2.18 -8.22 9.75
CA SER A 143 -2.78 -6.89 9.65
C SER A 143 -2.48 -6.26 8.29
N ILE A 144 -3.50 -5.73 7.62
CA ILE A 144 -3.36 -4.97 6.39
C ILE A 144 -3.86 -3.55 6.62
N VAL A 145 -2.99 -2.58 6.39
CA VAL A 145 -3.26 -1.16 6.63
C VAL A 145 -3.21 -0.40 5.31
N ALA A 146 -4.23 0.38 5.02
CA ALA A 146 -4.23 1.32 3.91
C ALA A 146 -4.38 2.75 4.42
N LEU A 147 -3.71 3.70 3.77
CA LEU A 147 -3.79 5.11 4.17
C LEU A 147 -5.01 5.76 3.53
N THR A 148 -5.95 6.16 4.35
CA THR A 148 -7.10 6.98 3.98
C THR A 148 -6.92 8.44 4.40
N TYR A 149 -7.94 9.23 4.23
CA TYR A 149 -7.99 10.63 4.65
C TYR A 149 -9.43 11.02 5.01
N MET A 150 -9.59 11.93 5.95
CA MET A 150 -10.92 12.36 6.38
C MET A 150 -11.77 12.97 5.24
N ALA A 151 -11.15 13.32 4.12
CA ALA A 151 -11.87 13.72 2.90
C ALA A 151 -12.76 12.61 2.31
N ALA A 152 -12.59 11.36 2.72
CA ALA A 152 -13.55 10.28 2.41
C ALA A 152 -14.95 10.51 3.02
N GLN A 153 -15.04 11.36 4.05
CA GLN A 153 -16.27 11.60 4.82
C GLN A 153 -16.61 13.09 4.95
N ARG A 154 -15.71 13.98 4.55
CA ARG A 154 -15.85 15.42 4.66
C ARG A 154 -15.43 16.10 3.36
N VAL A 155 -16.01 17.26 3.07
CA VAL A 155 -15.62 18.03 1.88
C VAL A 155 -14.32 18.80 2.14
N PHE A 156 -13.36 18.57 1.25
CA PHE A 156 -12.13 19.34 1.13
C PHE A 156 -12.04 19.81 -0.33
N PRO A 157 -12.35 21.08 -0.63
CA PRO A 157 -12.53 21.56 -2.00
C PRO A 157 -11.35 21.26 -2.93
N ASP A 158 -10.11 21.38 -2.42
CA ASP A 158 -8.90 21.21 -3.22
C ASP A 158 -8.43 19.74 -3.31
N TYR A 159 -9.12 18.80 -2.62
CA TYR A 159 -8.73 17.39 -2.64
C TYR A 159 -9.35 16.62 -3.82
N ASN A 160 -10.28 17.23 -4.53
CA ASN A 160 -10.88 16.78 -5.79
C ASN A 160 -11.26 15.27 -5.78
N ASP A 161 -10.99 14.55 -6.88
CA ASP A 161 -11.25 13.12 -7.06
C ASP A 161 -10.50 12.19 -6.08
N MET A 162 -9.49 12.70 -5.38
CA MET A 162 -8.87 11.94 -4.31
C MET A 162 -9.82 11.66 -3.13
N ALA A 163 -10.77 12.56 -2.86
CA ALA A 163 -11.80 12.32 -1.84
C ALA A 163 -12.65 11.09 -2.21
N ASP A 164 -13.10 11.02 -3.47
CA ASP A 164 -13.87 9.89 -4.00
C ASP A 164 -13.06 8.59 -3.93
N ASN A 165 -11.78 8.65 -4.31
CA ASN A 165 -10.87 7.51 -4.26
C ASN A 165 -10.64 7.01 -2.82
N LYS A 166 -10.56 7.91 -1.83
CA LYS A 166 -10.44 7.52 -0.42
C LYS A 166 -11.72 6.90 0.13
N ALA A 167 -12.89 7.40 -0.27
CA ALA A 167 -14.17 6.79 0.08
C ALA A 167 -14.29 5.37 -0.53
N TYR A 168 -13.88 5.21 -1.78
CA TYR A 168 -13.87 3.91 -2.44
C TYR A 168 -12.87 2.93 -1.76
N LEU A 169 -11.67 3.38 -1.44
CA LEU A 169 -10.67 2.58 -0.70
C LEU A 169 -11.22 2.10 0.65
N GLU A 170 -11.92 2.96 1.41
CA GLU A 170 -12.57 2.57 2.67
C GLU A 170 -13.66 1.51 2.46
N SER A 171 -14.43 1.61 1.37
CA SER A 171 -15.42 0.59 1.03
C SER A 171 -14.78 -0.76 0.72
N ILE A 172 -13.68 -0.76 -0.04
CA ILE A 172 -12.87 -1.97 -0.31
C ILE A 172 -12.34 -2.55 1.00
N ALA A 173 -11.81 -1.71 1.89
CA ALA A 173 -11.28 -2.13 3.18
C ALA A 173 -12.35 -2.84 4.04
N ARG A 174 -13.57 -2.30 4.10
CA ARG A 174 -14.69 -2.93 4.83
C ARG A 174 -15.04 -4.30 4.24
N SER A 175 -15.12 -4.40 2.92
CA SER A 175 -15.49 -5.65 2.24
C SER A 175 -14.45 -6.75 2.47
N PHE A 176 -13.17 -6.45 2.21
CA PHE A 176 -12.11 -7.41 2.45
C PHE A 176 -11.87 -7.70 3.93
N GLY A 177 -12.08 -6.70 4.81
CA GLY A 177 -12.02 -6.90 6.25
C GLY A 177 -13.00 -7.98 6.74
N TYR A 178 -14.20 -8.04 6.14
CA TYR A 178 -15.16 -9.12 6.42
C TYR A 178 -14.61 -10.48 5.95
N PHE A 179 -14.18 -10.62 4.69
CA PHE A 179 -13.73 -11.90 4.16
C PHE A 179 -12.42 -12.37 4.80
N PHE A 180 -11.43 -11.50 4.93
CA PHE A 180 -10.17 -11.83 5.59
C PHE A 180 -10.37 -12.15 7.08
N GLY A 181 -11.22 -11.39 7.77
CA GLY A 181 -11.54 -11.64 9.18
C GLY A 181 -12.19 -13.00 9.41
N ARG A 182 -13.22 -13.31 8.60
CA ARG A 182 -13.96 -14.58 8.68
C ARG A 182 -13.09 -15.79 8.31
N ASP A 183 -12.38 -15.71 7.20
CA ASP A 183 -11.76 -16.88 6.56
C ASP A 183 -10.30 -17.07 6.98
N LYS A 184 -9.60 -16.00 7.34
CA LYS A 184 -8.15 -15.98 7.59
C LYS A 184 -7.76 -15.39 8.95
N LYS A 185 -8.71 -14.83 9.70
CA LYS A 185 -8.47 -14.08 10.94
C LYS A 185 -7.51 -12.89 10.76
N VAL A 186 -7.46 -12.29 9.58
CA VAL A 186 -6.66 -11.10 9.23
C VAL A 186 -7.54 -9.85 9.35
N ARG A 187 -6.98 -8.74 9.78
CA ARG A 187 -7.65 -7.46 9.99
C ARG A 187 -7.00 -6.33 9.20
#